data_93b5adf129dc793619776fbe69c98ba2
#
_entry.id   93b5adf129dc793619776fbe69c98ba2
#
_cell.length_a   1.000
_cell.length_b   1.000
_cell.length_c   1.000
_cell.angle_alpha   90.00
_cell.angle_beta   90.00
_cell.angle_gamma   90.00
#
_symmetry.space_group_name_H-M   'P 1'
#
loop_
_entity.id
_entity.type
_entity.pdbx_description
1 polymer ?
#
loop_
_entity_poly.entity_id
_entity_poly.type
_entity_poly.pdbx_seq_one_letter_code
_entity_poly.pdbx_strand_id
1 'polypeptide(L)'
;MRNRLGENLAQAGYADKVTLTQAASGIGQMAIETAGLWRTADEVLLARAKIVEGWDAVLAARNTGRGVIFLTPHLSTFEIASVFIGSLIPITVMFRLPRVAWAAPMMRAGRNRMQIRSEPAEMSGIRAMLKALRRGESVGLLPDQVPDVGKGGDGAWADFFGRPAYTMTLAQKFAKTTGALVVMVACVRLSRGAGYRLAFTPLAPFSGDAAVSARQLNAAVERAISLAADQYLWSYNRYKVPGGLTPPTSAAAHRTAP
;
A
#
# COMPACT_ATOMS: atom_id res chain seq x y z
N MET A 1 20.42 9.19 -2.17
CA MET A 1 19.65 8.08 -1.57
C MET A 1 19.96 7.91 -0.08
N ARG A 2 21.22 7.78 0.33
CA ARG A 2 21.63 7.55 1.74
C ARG A 2 21.14 8.64 2.71
N ASN A 3 21.25 9.92 2.37
CA ASN A 3 20.77 11.04 3.22
C ASN A 3 19.26 10.96 3.47
N ARG A 4 18.46 10.76 2.41
CA ARG A 4 16.99 10.66 2.54
C ARG A 4 16.53 9.47 3.40
N LEU A 5 17.23 8.35 3.31
CA LEU A 5 16.96 7.17 4.14
C LEU A 5 17.10 7.51 5.63
N GLY A 6 18.22 8.15 6.01
CA GLY A 6 18.46 8.57 7.39
C GLY A 6 17.47 9.64 7.87
N GLU A 7 17.19 10.64 7.04
CA GLU A 7 16.22 11.70 7.35
C GLU A 7 14.81 11.13 7.60
N ASN A 8 14.36 10.19 6.76
CA ASN A 8 13.04 9.56 6.92
C ASN A 8 12.96 8.68 8.18
N LEU A 9 14.03 7.91 8.48
CA LEU A 9 14.10 7.13 9.71
C LEU A 9 14.06 8.02 10.96
N ALA A 10 14.85 9.10 10.97
CA ALA A 10 14.87 10.05 12.08
C ALA A 10 13.51 10.73 12.27
N GLN A 11 12.91 11.21 11.19
CA GLN A 11 11.59 11.83 11.22
C GLN A 11 10.50 10.91 11.76
N ALA A 12 10.59 9.62 11.45
CA ALA A 12 9.63 8.62 11.90
C ALA A 12 9.91 8.07 13.31
N GLY A 13 10.97 8.52 13.98
CA GLY A 13 11.37 8.03 15.31
C GLY A 13 11.97 6.62 15.31
N TYR A 14 12.56 6.20 14.18
CA TYR A 14 13.20 4.88 14.04
C TYR A 14 14.72 4.93 13.96
N ALA A 15 15.36 6.10 14.06
CA ALA A 15 16.82 6.24 13.92
C ALA A 15 17.62 5.38 14.92
N ASP A 16 17.09 5.22 16.14
CA ASP A 16 17.72 4.42 17.20
C ASP A 16 17.31 2.93 17.16
N LYS A 17 16.32 2.57 16.34
CA LYS A 17 15.78 1.21 16.27
C LYS A 17 16.14 0.47 14.99
N VAL A 18 16.41 1.21 13.92
CA VAL A 18 16.72 0.68 12.59
C VAL A 18 17.95 1.37 12.04
N THR A 19 19.00 0.63 11.82
CA THR A 19 20.23 1.16 11.21
C THR A 19 20.02 1.43 9.71
N LEU A 20 20.81 2.34 9.15
CA LEU A 20 20.84 2.60 7.70
C LEU A 20 21.11 1.32 6.88
N THR A 21 21.95 0.45 7.41
CA THR A 21 22.30 -0.82 6.76
C THR A 21 21.11 -1.78 6.74
N GLN A 22 20.37 -1.92 7.84
CA GLN A 22 19.17 -2.75 7.91
C GLN A 22 18.09 -2.23 6.93
N ALA A 23 17.79 -0.94 6.94
CA ALA A 23 16.83 -0.34 6.04
C ALA A 23 17.24 -0.47 4.55
N ALA A 24 18.51 -0.26 4.23
CA ALA A 24 19.03 -0.45 2.88
C ALA A 24 18.96 -1.91 2.43
N SER A 25 19.29 -2.86 3.33
CA SER A 25 19.15 -4.30 3.09
C SER A 25 17.70 -4.68 2.85
N GLY A 26 16.75 -4.20 3.66
CA GLY A 26 15.32 -4.45 3.50
C GLY A 26 14.80 -4.00 2.13
N ILE A 27 15.22 -2.81 1.66
CA ILE A 27 14.89 -2.28 0.33
C ILE A 27 15.51 -3.15 -0.78
N GLY A 28 16.76 -3.54 -0.65
CA GLY A 28 17.44 -4.43 -1.60
C GLY A 28 16.76 -5.78 -1.72
N GLN A 29 16.41 -6.38 -0.60
CA GLN A 29 15.67 -7.65 -0.54
C GLN A 29 14.30 -7.52 -1.19
N MET A 30 13.53 -6.45 -0.89
CA MET A 30 12.24 -6.18 -1.53
C MET A 30 12.38 -6.17 -3.06
N ALA A 31 13.38 -5.48 -3.60
CA ALA A 31 13.58 -5.37 -5.04
C ALA A 31 13.90 -6.74 -5.70
N ILE A 32 14.81 -7.51 -5.10
CA ILE A 32 15.22 -8.83 -5.61
C ILE A 32 14.05 -9.83 -5.50
N GLU A 33 13.39 -9.88 -4.36
CA GLU A 33 12.27 -10.80 -4.13
C GLU A 33 11.09 -10.47 -5.05
N THR A 34 10.76 -9.19 -5.25
CA THR A 34 9.68 -8.78 -6.16
C THR A 34 9.95 -9.26 -7.60
N ALA A 35 11.18 -9.11 -8.09
CA ALA A 35 11.55 -9.63 -9.40
C ALA A 35 11.49 -11.17 -9.46
N GLY A 36 11.87 -11.84 -8.38
CA GLY A 36 11.78 -13.29 -8.23
C GLY A 36 10.34 -13.80 -8.21
N LEU A 37 9.41 -13.09 -7.58
CA LEU A 37 7.99 -13.46 -7.52
C LEU A 37 7.37 -13.63 -8.92
N TRP A 38 7.71 -12.77 -9.86
CA TRP A 38 7.13 -12.80 -11.20
C TRP A 38 7.48 -14.07 -12.00
N ARG A 39 8.50 -14.81 -11.57
CA ARG A 39 9.01 -16.04 -12.20
C ARG A 39 8.74 -17.30 -11.35
N THR A 40 8.22 -17.13 -10.16
CA THR A 40 7.98 -18.26 -9.24
C THR A 40 6.58 -18.82 -9.43
N ALA A 41 6.43 -20.14 -9.40
CA ALA A 41 5.14 -20.81 -9.51
C ALA A 41 4.21 -20.46 -8.33
N ASP A 42 2.90 -20.49 -8.60
CA ASP A 42 1.87 -20.03 -7.66
C ASP A 42 1.88 -20.81 -6.35
N GLU A 43 2.03 -22.13 -6.44
CA GLU A 43 2.04 -23.02 -5.27
C GLU A 43 3.21 -22.71 -4.34
N VAL A 44 4.38 -22.40 -4.93
CA VAL A 44 5.58 -22.03 -4.16
C VAL A 44 5.38 -20.68 -3.46
N LEU A 45 4.72 -19.73 -4.12
CA LEU A 45 4.43 -18.42 -3.54
C LEU A 45 3.41 -18.55 -2.40
N LEU A 46 2.34 -19.30 -2.60
CA LEU A 46 1.31 -19.52 -1.59
C LEU A 46 1.87 -20.23 -0.36
N ALA A 47 2.75 -21.22 -0.58
CA ALA A 47 3.44 -21.92 0.51
C ALA A 47 4.36 -20.99 1.35
N ARG A 48 4.70 -19.79 0.85
CA ARG A 48 5.46 -18.78 1.60
C ARG A 48 4.61 -17.89 2.51
N ALA A 49 3.29 -17.81 2.32
CA ALA A 49 2.38 -17.14 3.25
C ALA A 49 2.14 -18.04 4.49
N LYS A 50 3.05 -17.97 5.46
CA LYS A 50 3.10 -18.90 6.62
C LYS A 50 2.14 -18.52 7.74
N ILE A 51 1.87 -17.22 7.91
CA ILE A 51 1.01 -16.67 8.96
C ILE A 51 0.04 -15.73 8.28
N VAL A 52 -1.26 -16.00 8.44
CA VAL A 52 -2.33 -15.15 7.89
C VAL A 52 -3.29 -14.82 9.03
N GLU A 53 -3.47 -13.53 9.30
CA GLU A 53 -4.28 -13.01 10.40
C GLU A 53 -5.32 -12.03 9.89
N GLY A 54 -6.52 -12.05 10.49
CA GLY A 54 -7.58 -11.10 10.21
C GLY A 54 -8.34 -11.32 8.89
N TRP A 55 -8.14 -12.45 8.21
CA TRP A 55 -8.84 -12.78 6.95
C TRP A 55 -10.35 -12.95 7.13
N ASP A 56 -10.82 -13.33 8.32
CA ASP A 56 -12.24 -13.56 8.62
C ASP A 56 -13.10 -12.31 8.39
N ALA A 57 -12.56 -11.13 8.66
CA ALA A 57 -13.24 -9.86 8.39
C ALA A 57 -13.49 -9.64 6.88
N VAL A 58 -12.57 -10.09 6.03
CA VAL A 58 -12.71 -10.06 4.57
C VAL A 58 -13.82 -11.01 4.13
N LEU A 59 -13.86 -12.23 4.67
CA LEU A 59 -14.90 -13.21 4.39
C LEU A 59 -16.27 -12.70 4.82
N ALA A 60 -16.38 -12.11 6.02
CA ALA A 60 -17.62 -11.52 6.51
C ALA A 60 -18.16 -10.41 5.58
N ALA A 61 -17.29 -9.50 5.10
CA ALA A 61 -17.68 -8.46 4.17
C ALA A 61 -18.17 -9.04 2.84
N ARG A 62 -17.47 -10.03 2.30
CA ARG A 62 -17.85 -10.69 1.04
C ARG A 62 -19.17 -11.44 1.13
N ASN A 63 -19.44 -12.10 2.25
CA ASN A 63 -20.71 -12.81 2.48
C ASN A 63 -21.91 -11.86 2.45
N THR A 64 -21.72 -10.55 2.65
CA THR A 64 -22.75 -9.52 2.50
C THR A 64 -22.75 -8.86 1.10
N GLY A 65 -21.98 -9.37 0.15
CA GLY A 65 -21.84 -8.79 -1.20
C GLY A 65 -21.00 -7.52 -1.27
N ARG A 66 -20.35 -7.11 -0.18
CA ARG A 66 -19.50 -5.91 -0.15
C ARG A 66 -18.16 -6.16 -0.86
N GLY A 67 -17.76 -5.21 -1.70
CA GLY A 67 -16.40 -5.16 -2.21
C GLY A 67 -15.37 -4.87 -1.11
N VAL A 68 -14.09 -5.16 -1.38
CA VAL A 68 -13.00 -4.92 -0.43
C VAL A 68 -11.88 -4.10 -1.07
N ILE A 69 -11.42 -3.07 -0.38
CA ILE A 69 -10.26 -2.25 -0.76
C ILE A 69 -9.10 -2.65 0.12
N PHE A 70 -8.12 -3.34 -0.45
CA PHE A 70 -6.88 -3.67 0.23
C PHE A 70 -5.86 -2.55 0.06
N LEU A 71 -5.33 -2.06 1.16
CA LEU A 71 -4.30 -1.03 1.24
C LEU A 71 -3.00 -1.68 1.69
N THR A 72 -2.01 -1.74 0.82
CA THR A 72 -0.74 -2.41 1.10
C THR A 72 0.39 -1.39 0.96
N PRO A 73 1.08 -0.97 2.04
CA PRO A 73 2.24 -0.09 1.92
C PRO A 73 3.42 -0.83 1.26
N HIS A 74 4.42 -0.08 0.79
CA HIS A 74 5.66 -0.65 0.28
C HIS A 74 6.50 -1.20 1.44
N LEU A 75 5.97 -2.21 2.11
CA LEU A 75 6.56 -2.90 3.26
C LEU A 75 6.92 -4.32 2.85
N SER A 76 8.19 -4.70 3.01
CA SER A 76 8.68 -6.02 2.61
C SER A 76 8.31 -6.35 1.15
N THR A 77 8.06 -7.59 0.84
CA THR A 77 7.64 -8.06 -0.49
C THR A 77 6.13 -8.00 -0.61
N PHE A 78 5.57 -6.79 -0.56
CA PHE A 78 4.13 -6.52 -0.51
C PHE A 78 3.32 -7.22 -1.62
N GLU A 79 3.91 -7.56 -2.77
CA GLU A 79 3.22 -8.25 -3.87
C GLU A 79 2.73 -9.66 -3.48
N ILE A 80 3.32 -10.30 -2.47
CA ILE A 80 2.86 -11.61 -2.00
C ILE A 80 1.41 -11.53 -1.44
N ALA A 81 1.02 -10.39 -0.90
CA ALA A 81 -0.35 -10.17 -0.43
C ALA A 81 -1.35 -10.27 -1.58
N SER A 82 -1.06 -9.67 -2.76
CA SER A 82 -1.95 -9.78 -3.92
C SER A 82 -2.02 -11.21 -4.46
N VAL A 83 -0.93 -11.97 -4.42
CA VAL A 83 -0.89 -13.39 -4.79
C VAL A 83 -1.79 -14.21 -3.86
N PHE A 84 -1.65 -14.04 -2.55
CA PHE A 84 -2.49 -14.69 -1.56
C PHE A 84 -3.98 -14.33 -1.75
N ILE A 85 -4.30 -13.04 -1.86
CA ILE A 85 -5.68 -12.58 -2.08
C ILE A 85 -6.24 -13.15 -3.38
N GLY A 86 -5.49 -13.06 -4.48
CA GLY A 86 -5.90 -13.53 -5.81
C GLY A 86 -6.05 -15.06 -5.92
N SER A 87 -5.48 -15.84 -5.00
CA SER A 87 -5.73 -17.29 -4.92
C SER A 87 -7.13 -17.60 -4.36
N LEU A 88 -7.70 -16.68 -3.58
CA LEU A 88 -8.96 -16.90 -2.87
C LEU A 88 -10.13 -16.11 -3.50
N ILE A 89 -9.87 -14.89 -3.99
CA ILE A 89 -10.91 -13.97 -4.48
C ILE A 89 -10.40 -13.09 -5.63
N PRO A 90 -11.29 -12.62 -6.54
CA PRO A 90 -10.91 -11.68 -7.58
C PRO A 90 -10.38 -10.36 -7.00
N ILE A 91 -9.23 -9.94 -7.50
CA ILE A 91 -8.62 -8.65 -7.13
C ILE A 91 -8.12 -7.89 -8.36
N THR A 92 -8.44 -6.60 -8.44
CA THR A 92 -7.89 -5.68 -9.45
C THR A 92 -6.87 -4.77 -8.80
N VAL A 93 -5.64 -4.75 -9.34
CA VAL A 93 -4.55 -3.90 -8.84
C VAL A 93 -4.12 -2.90 -9.91
N MET A 94 -3.69 -1.70 -9.51
CA MET A 94 -3.08 -0.75 -10.43
C MET A 94 -1.57 -0.94 -10.51
N PHE A 95 -1.02 -0.80 -11.70
CA PHE A 95 0.43 -0.83 -11.90
C PHE A 95 0.89 0.32 -12.79
N ARG A 96 2.14 0.73 -12.58
CA ARG A 96 2.86 1.58 -13.52
C ARG A 96 3.81 0.72 -14.32
N LEU A 97 3.87 0.96 -15.63
CA LEU A 97 4.86 0.30 -16.48
C LEU A 97 6.27 0.61 -15.95
N PRO A 98 7.16 -0.39 -15.92
CA PRO A 98 8.54 -0.16 -15.55
C PRO A 98 9.20 0.78 -16.53
N ARG A 99 10.15 1.58 -16.07
CA ARG A 99 10.94 2.45 -16.95
C ARG A 99 11.76 1.67 -17.96
N VAL A 100 12.04 0.41 -17.67
CA VAL A 100 12.80 -0.52 -18.50
C VAL A 100 11.82 -1.34 -19.32
N ALA A 101 11.70 -1.05 -20.59
CA ALA A 101 10.67 -1.59 -21.50
C ALA A 101 10.68 -3.13 -21.57
N TRP A 102 11.86 -3.77 -21.57
CA TRP A 102 11.97 -5.23 -21.63
C TRP A 102 11.40 -5.95 -20.39
N ALA A 103 11.30 -5.27 -19.24
CA ALA A 103 10.74 -5.86 -18.02
C ALA A 103 9.20 -5.85 -18.01
N ALA A 104 8.55 -5.06 -18.89
CA ALA A 104 7.10 -4.91 -18.88
C ALA A 104 6.32 -6.21 -19.17
N PRO A 105 6.70 -7.06 -20.16
CA PRO A 105 6.02 -8.32 -20.42
C PRO A 105 6.13 -9.29 -19.24
N MET A 106 7.33 -9.44 -18.65
CA MET A 106 7.57 -10.29 -17.50
C MET A 106 6.77 -9.84 -16.27
N MET A 107 6.75 -8.53 -16.01
CA MET A 107 5.98 -7.97 -14.90
C MET A 107 4.47 -8.18 -15.09
N ARG A 108 3.95 -7.98 -16.31
CA ARG A 108 2.52 -8.23 -16.62
C ARG A 108 2.15 -9.70 -16.45
N ALA A 109 2.95 -10.61 -16.99
CA ALA A 109 2.72 -12.05 -16.86
C ALA A 109 2.79 -12.49 -15.39
N GLY A 110 3.78 -11.99 -14.64
CA GLY A 110 3.95 -12.31 -13.24
C GLY A 110 2.85 -11.76 -12.32
N ARG A 111 2.17 -10.69 -12.70
CA ARG A 111 1.07 -10.09 -11.93
C ARG A 111 -0.31 -10.57 -12.35
N ASN A 112 -0.53 -10.83 -13.66
CA ASN A 112 -1.80 -11.37 -14.16
C ASN A 112 -1.80 -12.90 -14.02
N ARG A 113 -2.00 -13.36 -12.78
CA ARG A 113 -2.06 -14.77 -12.41
C ARG A 113 -3.25 -15.03 -11.52
N MET A 114 -3.74 -16.26 -11.46
CA MET A 114 -4.92 -16.60 -10.65
C MET A 114 -6.09 -15.65 -10.95
N GLN A 115 -6.67 -15.04 -9.92
CA GLN A 115 -7.76 -14.08 -10.05
C GLN A 115 -7.27 -12.61 -9.94
N ILE A 116 -5.98 -12.35 -10.22
CA ILE A 116 -5.41 -11.00 -10.22
C ILE A 116 -5.53 -10.38 -11.60
N ARG A 117 -6.11 -9.19 -11.68
CA ARG A 117 -6.14 -8.33 -12.88
C ARG A 117 -5.30 -7.09 -12.63
N SER A 118 -4.37 -6.81 -13.53
CA SER A 118 -3.52 -5.62 -13.46
C SER A 118 -3.99 -4.57 -14.44
N GLU A 119 -4.35 -3.39 -13.95
CA GLU A 119 -4.82 -2.27 -14.73
C GLU A 119 -3.82 -1.11 -14.70
N PRO A 120 -3.70 -0.31 -15.77
CA PRO A 120 -2.78 0.83 -15.77
C PRO A 120 -3.17 1.86 -14.71
N ALA A 121 -2.16 2.53 -14.12
CA ALA A 121 -2.38 3.58 -13.11
C ALA A 121 -2.82 4.91 -13.76
N GLU A 122 -3.97 4.87 -14.44
CA GLU A 122 -4.61 5.93 -15.22
C GLU A 122 -6.12 5.92 -14.96
N MET A 123 -6.86 6.85 -15.56
CA MET A 123 -8.33 6.94 -15.41
C MET A 123 -9.08 5.68 -15.84
N SER A 124 -8.55 4.94 -16.83
CA SER A 124 -9.09 3.64 -17.26
C SER A 124 -9.03 2.60 -16.14
N GLY A 125 -7.89 2.49 -15.47
CA GLY A 125 -7.71 1.59 -14.33
C GLY A 125 -8.57 1.98 -13.13
N ILE A 126 -8.69 3.29 -12.83
CA ILE A 126 -9.60 3.77 -11.77
C ILE A 126 -11.04 3.34 -12.05
N ARG A 127 -11.50 3.47 -13.31
CA ARG A 127 -12.85 3.03 -13.71
C ARG A 127 -13.02 1.51 -13.62
N ALA A 128 -11.98 0.74 -13.98
CA ALA A 128 -12.00 -0.72 -13.87
C ALA A 128 -12.13 -1.16 -12.40
N MET A 129 -11.35 -0.55 -11.50
CA MET A 129 -11.43 -0.81 -10.07
C MET A 129 -12.80 -0.46 -9.48
N LEU A 130 -13.37 0.68 -9.87
CA LEU A 130 -14.71 1.06 -9.42
C LEU A 130 -15.78 0.06 -9.88
N LYS A 131 -15.68 -0.43 -11.13
CA LYS A 131 -16.56 -1.49 -11.64
C LYS A 131 -16.38 -2.80 -10.86
N ALA A 132 -15.14 -3.17 -10.54
CA ALA A 132 -14.85 -4.38 -9.72
C ALA A 132 -15.51 -4.28 -8.33
N LEU A 133 -15.34 -3.15 -7.63
CA LEU A 133 -15.95 -2.93 -6.32
C LEU A 133 -17.49 -2.99 -6.36
N ARG A 134 -18.12 -2.45 -7.43
CA ARG A 134 -19.59 -2.51 -7.61
C ARG A 134 -20.10 -3.93 -7.85
N ARG A 135 -19.25 -4.84 -8.31
CA ARG A 135 -19.58 -6.29 -8.43
C ARG A 135 -19.31 -7.08 -7.14
N GLY A 136 -18.91 -6.40 -6.04
CA GLY A 136 -18.50 -7.06 -4.80
C GLY A 136 -17.11 -7.70 -4.87
N GLU A 137 -16.31 -7.39 -5.91
CA GLU A 137 -14.92 -7.86 -6.04
C GLU A 137 -13.96 -6.97 -5.22
N SER A 138 -12.68 -7.30 -5.26
CA SER A 138 -11.66 -6.60 -4.49
C SER A 138 -10.76 -5.73 -5.36
N VAL A 139 -10.17 -4.71 -4.75
CA VAL A 139 -9.14 -3.89 -5.37
C VAL A 139 -7.93 -3.72 -4.44
N GLY A 140 -6.74 -3.57 -5.01
CA GLY A 140 -5.50 -3.34 -4.27
C GLY A 140 -4.88 -1.99 -4.60
N LEU A 141 -4.53 -1.21 -3.57
CA LEU A 141 -3.89 0.11 -3.68
C LEU A 141 -2.65 0.18 -2.79
N LEU A 142 -1.64 0.92 -3.26
CA LEU A 142 -0.45 1.27 -2.49
C LEU A 142 -0.62 2.69 -1.94
N PRO A 143 -0.95 2.87 -0.64
CA PRO A 143 -1.43 4.15 -0.11
C PRO A 143 -0.34 5.14 0.25
N ASP A 144 0.91 4.70 0.30
CA ASP A 144 2.06 5.38 0.91
C ASP A 144 2.90 6.21 -0.07
N GLN A 145 2.45 6.39 -1.31
CA GLN A 145 3.09 7.28 -2.28
C GLN A 145 2.26 8.54 -2.53
N VAL A 146 2.96 9.64 -2.82
CA VAL A 146 2.33 10.92 -3.15
C VAL A 146 1.65 10.83 -4.51
N PRO A 147 0.35 11.15 -4.62
CA PRO A 147 -0.37 11.13 -5.88
C PRO A 147 0.20 12.14 -6.87
N ASP A 148 0.17 11.79 -8.15
CA ASP A 148 0.64 12.64 -9.24
C ASP A 148 -0.49 13.57 -9.70
N VAL A 149 -0.51 14.79 -9.14
CA VAL A 149 -1.54 15.79 -9.41
C VAL A 149 -1.58 16.18 -10.89
N GLY A 150 -0.42 16.26 -11.56
CA GLY A 150 -0.32 16.56 -13.00
C GLY A 150 -0.96 15.49 -13.90
N LYS A 151 -1.20 14.28 -13.37
CA LYS A 151 -1.89 13.18 -14.05
C LYS A 151 -3.29 12.89 -13.47
N GLY A 152 -3.91 13.87 -12.82
CA GLY A 152 -5.25 13.74 -12.25
C GLY A 152 -5.30 12.99 -10.91
N GLY A 153 -4.15 12.76 -10.28
CA GLY A 153 -4.10 12.25 -8.91
C GLY A 153 -4.57 13.30 -7.92
N ASP A 154 -5.33 12.89 -6.92
CA ASP A 154 -5.89 13.79 -5.91
C ASP A 154 -5.51 13.34 -4.49
N GLY A 155 -5.40 14.29 -3.58
CA GLY A 155 -4.97 14.05 -2.21
C GLY A 155 -5.33 15.19 -1.26
N ALA A 156 -5.04 14.96 0.01
CA ALA A 156 -5.17 15.95 1.06
C ALA A 156 -3.88 15.99 1.91
N TRP A 157 -3.61 17.12 2.50
CA TRP A 157 -2.53 17.25 3.48
C TRP A 157 -2.94 16.62 4.79
N ALA A 158 -2.11 15.71 5.28
CA ALA A 158 -2.30 15.08 6.59
C ALA A 158 -0.94 14.62 7.13
N ASP A 159 -0.81 14.58 8.45
CA ASP A 159 0.44 14.17 9.07
C ASP A 159 0.77 12.69 8.79
N PHE A 160 2.03 12.45 8.47
CA PHE A 160 2.65 11.14 8.40
C PHE A 160 3.92 11.19 9.26
N PHE A 161 3.93 10.42 10.34
CA PHE A 161 4.93 10.53 11.41
C PHE A 161 5.14 11.98 11.90
N GLY A 162 4.03 12.70 12.16
CA GLY A 162 4.06 14.05 12.71
C GLY A 162 4.51 15.16 11.75
N ARG A 163 4.66 14.87 10.44
CA ARG A 163 5.03 15.84 9.43
C ARG A 163 3.99 15.86 8.29
N PRO A 164 3.56 17.05 7.83
CA PRO A 164 2.60 17.16 6.73
C PRO A 164 3.08 16.43 5.47
N ALA A 165 2.24 15.55 4.95
CA ALA A 165 2.47 14.79 3.74
C ALA A 165 1.22 14.79 2.87
N TYR A 166 1.37 15.03 1.56
CA TYR A 166 0.25 14.96 0.64
C TYR A 166 -0.15 13.51 0.41
N THR A 167 -1.36 13.16 0.82
CA THR A 167 -1.85 11.78 0.93
C THR A 167 -3.02 11.55 0.00
N MET A 168 -3.02 10.43 -0.75
CA MET A 168 -4.08 10.10 -1.70
C MET A 168 -5.46 9.98 -1.04
N THR A 169 -6.50 10.42 -1.78
CA THR A 169 -7.91 10.29 -1.36
C THR A 169 -8.67 9.22 -2.13
N LEU A 170 -8.03 8.48 -3.03
CA LEU A 170 -8.69 7.52 -3.91
C LEU A 170 -9.40 6.40 -3.13
N ALA A 171 -8.75 5.84 -2.11
CA ALA A 171 -9.35 4.80 -1.27
C ALA A 171 -10.62 5.28 -0.56
N GLN A 172 -10.60 6.51 -0.02
CA GLN A 172 -11.75 7.17 0.59
C GLN A 172 -12.89 7.36 -0.42
N LYS A 173 -12.58 7.85 -1.63
CA LYS A 173 -13.57 8.05 -2.70
C LYS A 173 -14.22 6.73 -3.11
N PHE A 174 -13.44 5.68 -3.25
CA PHE A 174 -13.94 4.34 -3.55
C PHE A 174 -14.85 3.82 -2.43
N ALA A 175 -14.39 3.87 -1.17
CA ALA A 175 -15.16 3.41 -0.02
C ALA A 175 -16.50 4.16 0.11
N LYS A 176 -16.49 5.50 -0.04
CA LYS A 176 -17.70 6.35 -0.02
C LYS A 176 -18.68 5.98 -1.12
N THR A 177 -18.18 5.70 -2.35
CA THR A 177 -19.04 5.45 -3.52
C THR A 177 -19.63 4.05 -3.53
N THR A 178 -18.94 3.06 -2.94
CA THR A 178 -19.30 1.63 -3.09
C THR A 178 -19.69 0.96 -1.78
N GLY A 179 -19.47 1.60 -0.62
CA GLY A 179 -19.64 0.96 0.68
C GLY A 179 -18.62 -0.15 0.96
N ALA A 180 -17.56 -0.27 0.16
CA ALA A 180 -16.58 -1.33 0.29
C ALA A 180 -15.87 -1.29 1.65
N LEU A 181 -15.52 -2.45 2.18
CA LEU A 181 -14.67 -2.57 3.37
C LEU A 181 -13.25 -2.13 3.01
N VAL A 182 -12.63 -1.33 3.86
CA VAL A 182 -11.22 -0.95 3.71
C VAL A 182 -10.37 -1.77 4.67
N VAL A 183 -9.34 -2.43 4.15
CA VAL A 183 -8.47 -3.32 4.94
C VAL A 183 -7.01 -2.93 4.69
N MET A 184 -6.27 -2.60 5.75
CA MET A 184 -4.82 -2.46 5.69
C MET A 184 -4.19 -3.85 5.69
N VAL A 185 -3.24 -4.09 4.79
CA VAL A 185 -2.51 -5.36 4.70
C VAL A 185 -1.04 -5.10 4.96
N ALA A 186 -0.55 -5.58 6.08
CA ALA A 186 0.88 -5.59 6.36
C ALA A 186 1.48 -6.93 5.90
N CYS A 187 2.45 -6.86 5.00
CA CYS A 187 3.26 -8.00 4.60
C CYS A 187 4.62 -7.91 5.30
N VAL A 188 4.95 -8.88 6.13
CA VAL A 188 6.20 -8.91 6.91
C VAL A 188 6.99 -10.15 6.54
N ARG A 189 8.23 -9.96 6.09
CA ARG A 189 9.17 -11.06 5.85
C ARG A 189 9.60 -11.68 7.17
N LEU A 190 9.47 -12.98 7.28
CA LEU A 190 9.97 -13.75 8.42
C LEU A 190 11.49 -13.95 8.31
N SER A 191 12.14 -14.09 9.47
CA SER A 191 13.59 -14.31 9.52
C SER A 191 14.02 -15.60 8.81
N ARG A 192 15.29 -15.66 8.37
CA ARG A 192 15.94 -16.85 7.80
C ARG A 192 15.17 -17.45 6.60
N GLY A 193 14.46 -16.66 5.82
CA GLY A 193 13.74 -17.14 4.64
C GLY A 193 12.52 -17.99 4.96
N ALA A 194 11.99 -17.96 6.20
CA ALA A 194 10.85 -18.77 6.63
C ALA A 194 9.52 -18.40 5.92
N GLY A 195 9.49 -17.36 5.12
CA GLY A 195 8.30 -16.91 4.39
C GLY A 195 7.78 -15.57 4.86
N TYR A 196 6.46 -15.38 4.82
CA TYR A 196 5.82 -14.10 5.12
C TYR A 196 4.66 -14.27 6.10
N ARG A 197 4.47 -13.23 6.93
CA ARG A 197 3.25 -12.98 7.70
C ARG A 197 2.42 -11.94 6.96
N LEU A 198 1.13 -12.22 6.78
CA LEU A 198 0.14 -11.32 6.23
C LEU A 198 -0.86 -10.95 7.32
N ALA A 199 -0.94 -9.69 7.71
CA ALA A 199 -1.89 -9.20 8.69
C ALA A 199 -2.91 -8.29 8.00
N PHE A 200 -4.19 -8.69 8.05
CA PHE A 200 -5.33 -7.97 7.49
C PHE A 200 -6.05 -7.22 8.62
N THR A 201 -6.01 -5.90 8.59
CA THR A 201 -6.61 -5.06 9.62
C THR A 201 -7.71 -4.19 9.01
N PRO A 202 -8.99 -4.45 9.28
CA PRO A 202 -10.07 -3.58 8.85
C PRO A 202 -9.90 -2.17 9.42
N LEU A 203 -10.18 -1.17 8.60
CA LEU A 203 -10.22 0.23 9.04
C LEU A 203 -11.65 0.62 9.38
N ALA A 204 -11.79 1.50 10.37
CA ALA A 204 -13.04 2.20 10.59
C ALA A 204 -13.46 2.98 9.31
N PRO A 205 -14.74 3.18 9.07
CA PRO A 205 -15.20 3.98 7.93
C PRO A 205 -14.50 5.33 7.89
N PHE A 206 -14.12 5.77 6.69
CA PHE A 206 -13.55 7.10 6.52
C PHE A 206 -14.57 8.17 6.84
N SER A 207 -14.10 9.29 7.42
CA SER A 207 -14.94 10.48 7.63
C SER A 207 -15.32 11.12 6.28
N GLY A 208 -16.27 12.04 6.29
CA GLY A 208 -16.60 12.84 5.10
C GLY A 208 -15.50 13.84 4.73
N ASP A 209 -14.63 14.21 5.67
CA ASP A 209 -13.52 15.15 5.48
C ASP A 209 -12.30 14.45 4.89
N ALA A 210 -11.70 15.08 3.88
CA ALA A 210 -10.56 14.51 3.15
C ALA A 210 -9.27 14.48 3.99
N ALA A 211 -9.01 15.52 4.80
CA ALA A 211 -7.80 15.60 5.60
C ALA A 211 -7.87 14.63 6.79
N VAL A 212 -9.03 14.53 7.46
CA VAL A 212 -9.27 13.55 8.54
C VAL A 212 -9.11 12.13 8.02
N SER A 213 -9.70 11.81 6.86
CA SER A 213 -9.57 10.49 6.24
C SER A 213 -8.13 10.19 5.80
N ALA A 214 -7.42 11.18 5.29
CA ALA A 214 -6.00 11.05 4.93
C ALA A 214 -5.14 10.79 6.18
N ARG A 215 -5.43 11.46 7.31
CA ARG A 215 -4.74 11.20 8.59
C ARG A 215 -5.05 9.80 9.11
N GLN A 216 -6.31 9.35 9.02
CA GLN A 216 -6.70 7.99 9.38
C GLN A 216 -5.94 6.95 8.53
N LEU A 217 -5.83 7.18 7.23
CA LEU A 217 -5.05 6.36 6.30
C LEU A 217 -3.57 6.32 6.69
N ASN A 218 -2.96 7.50 6.90
CA ASN A 218 -1.56 7.60 7.32
C ASN A 218 -1.31 6.87 8.64
N ALA A 219 -2.19 7.02 9.64
CA ALA A 219 -2.09 6.30 10.91
C ALA A 219 -2.13 4.77 10.73
N ALA A 220 -2.93 4.27 9.79
CA ALA A 220 -2.95 2.84 9.49
C ALA A 220 -1.65 2.37 8.81
N VAL A 221 -1.09 3.17 7.91
CA VAL A 221 0.23 2.90 7.30
C VAL A 221 1.34 2.93 8.34
N GLU A 222 1.35 3.92 9.24
CA GLU A 222 2.32 4.02 10.34
C GLU A 222 2.29 2.78 11.23
N ARG A 223 1.09 2.28 11.58
CA ARG A 223 0.93 1.03 12.34
C ARG A 223 1.44 -0.19 11.57
N ALA A 224 1.18 -0.28 10.26
CA ALA A 224 1.71 -1.37 9.45
C ALA A 224 3.24 -1.35 9.41
N ILE A 225 3.85 -0.16 9.25
CA ILE A 225 5.31 0.01 9.25
C ILE A 225 5.92 -0.41 10.59
N SER A 226 5.25 -0.14 11.73
CA SER A 226 5.76 -0.49 13.06
C SER A 226 5.97 -1.98 13.28
N LEU A 227 5.33 -2.83 12.47
CA LEU A 227 5.51 -4.29 12.54
C LEU A 227 6.86 -4.77 12.00
N ALA A 228 7.48 -4.02 11.06
CA ALA A 228 8.77 -4.36 10.48
C ALA A 228 9.40 -3.11 9.82
N ALA A 229 9.77 -2.13 10.64
CA ALA A 229 10.24 -0.84 10.18
C ALA A 229 11.53 -0.93 9.33
N ASP A 230 12.38 -1.92 9.56
CA ASP A 230 13.58 -2.22 8.76
C ASP A 230 13.26 -2.69 7.33
N GLN A 231 12.01 -3.09 7.05
CA GLN A 231 11.57 -3.61 5.76
C GLN A 231 10.76 -2.60 4.93
N TYR A 232 10.56 -1.37 5.42
CA TYR A 232 9.81 -0.34 4.72
C TYR A 232 10.66 0.42 3.71
N LEU A 233 10.02 0.94 2.66
CA LEU A 233 10.66 1.70 1.57
C LEU A 233 11.02 3.14 1.99
N TRP A 234 11.88 3.29 3.00
CA TRP A 234 12.33 4.61 3.51
C TRP A 234 13.03 5.49 2.48
N SER A 235 13.50 4.93 1.36
CA SER A 235 14.17 5.70 0.30
C SER A 235 13.20 6.54 -0.53
N TYR A 236 11.88 6.30 -0.46
CA TYR A 236 10.89 7.10 -1.17
C TYR A 236 10.73 8.48 -0.53
N ASN A 237 10.60 9.54 -1.37
CA ASN A 237 10.32 10.89 -0.89
C ASN A 237 8.81 11.05 -0.57
N ARG A 238 8.41 10.60 0.62
CA ARG A 238 7.00 10.66 1.06
C ARG A 238 6.53 12.08 1.31
N TYR A 239 7.45 13.01 1.57
CA TYR A 239 7.18 14.41 1.87
C TYR A 239 7.41 15.34 0.67
N LYS A 240 7.50 14.81 -0.54
CA LYS A 240 7.61 15.66 -1.72
C LYS A 240 6.31 16.47 -1.89
N VAL A 241 6.48 17.75 -2.18
CA VAL A 241 5.37 18.66 -2.48
C VAL A 241 5.01 18.52 -3.97
N PRO A 242 3.76 18.19 -4.33
CA PRO A 242 3.34 18.22 -5.72
C PRO A 242 3.41 19.63 -6.30
N GLY A 243 3.72 19.75 -7.59
CA GLY A 243 3.75 21.06 -8.25
C GLY A 243 2.44 21.82 -8.11
N GLY A 244 2.54 23.12 -7.82
CA GLY A 244 1.38 23.99 -7.65
C GLY A 244 0.68 23.92 -6.29
N LEU A 245 1.17 23.09 -5.36
CA LEU A 245 0.61 23.00 -4.01
C LEU A 245 1.58 23.59 -2.98
N THR A 246 1.01 24.14 -1.91
CA THR A 246 1.78 24.61 -0.74
C THR A 246 1.44 23.75 0.46
N PRO A 247 2.44 23.18 1.17
CA PRO A 247 2.18 22.44 2.39
C PRO A 247 1.67 23.41 3.48
N PRO A 248 0.79 22.94 4.38
CA PRO A 248 0.38 23.73 5.53
C PRO A 248 1.61 24.02 6.40
N THR A 249 1.64 25.21 7.01
CA THR A 249 2.66 25.53 8.02
C THR A 249 2.49 24.63 9.22
N SER A 250 3.59 24.13 9.78
CA SER A 250 3.63 23.12 10.88
C SER A 250 2.76 23.47 12.10
N ALA A 251 2.44 24.74 12.32
CA ALA A 251 1.60 25.20 13.45
C ALA A 251 0.09 24.91 13.28
N ALA A 252 -0.40 24.60 12.08
CA ALA A 252 -1.81 24.30 11.83
C ALA A 252 -2.16 22.81 12.03
N ALA A 253 -1.17 21.94 12.03
CA ALA A 253 -1.38 20.48 12.16
C ALA A 253 -1.74 20.02 13.58
N HIS A 254 -1.50 20.84 14.61
CA HIS A 254 -1.77 20.49 16.02
C HIS A 254 -3.13 21.00 16.56
N ARG A 255 -3.98 21.64 15.75
CA ARG A 255 -5.23 22.26 16.23
C ARG A 255 -6.54 21.56 15.83
N THR A 256 -6.50 20.35 15.30
CA THR A 256 -7.73 19.59 15.02
C THR A 256 -7.70 18.24 15.69
N ALA A 257 -7.74 18.24 17.00
CA ALA A 257 -8.29 17.14 17.80
C ALA A 257 -9.06 17.74 18.98
N PRO A 258 -10.37 17.53 19.14
CA PRO A 258 -10.97 17.50 20.45
C PRO A 258 -10.66 16.17 21.13
#